data_589ebe4bf4e697c3e02b7ca3863979c3
#
_entry.id   589ebe4bf4e697c3e02b7ca3863979c3
#
_cell.length_a   1.000
_cell.length_b   1.000
_cell.length_c   1.000
_cell.angle_alpha   90.00
_cell.angle_beta   90.00
_cell.angle_gamma   90.00
#
_symmetry.space_group_name_H-M   'P 1'
#
loop_
_entity.id
_entity.type
_entity.pdbx_description
1 polymer ?
#
loop_
_entity_poly.entity_id
_entity_poly.type
_entity_poly.pdbx_seq_one_letter_code
_entity_poly.pdbx_strand_id
1 'polypeptide(L)'
;QFFEVEEQINSHLSKSSASVSGKIRIVADSAIHIIQILKSFRKIYPDVMVDLTIGNSREVTNAIRNYDAEIGVIGSPVEGPDLQTVTLGTSKIKAIASKKFFSPIPNSLSFQDLRKLPLIFRENGSHTRETLVSEALEKKIELSPVIEVTGREALHELVANGLGVGFVSYAEIGQDPRLVNLDIDTGNAEMTETLMYLTARKEVPVIRAFLKAAEKP
;
A
#
# COMPACT_ATOMS: atom_id res chain seq x y z
N GLN A 1 -23.85 12.69 -6.34
CA GLN A 1 -25.23 12.73 -5.81
C GLN A 1 -26.20 11.90 -6.66
N PHE A 2 -26.20 12.02 -8.02
CA PHE A 2 -27.14 11.27 -8.86
C PHE A 2 -26.82 9.76 -8.88
N PHE A 3 -25.58 9.38 -8.96
CA PHE A 3 -25.11 7.98 -8.92
C PHE A 3 -25.28 7.32 -7.56
N GLU A 4 -25.22 8.08 -6.46
CA GLU A 4 -25.47 7.58 -5.10
C GLU A 4 -26.93 7.14 -4.91
N VAL A 5 -27.86 7.90 -5.46
CA VAL A 5 -29.29 7.60 -5.36
C VAL A 5 -29.62 6.36 -6.18
N GLU A 6 -29.04 6.19 -7.36
CA GLU A 6 -29.26 5.03 -8.22
C GLU A 6 -28.69 3.73 -7.59
N GLU A 7 -27.50 3.80 -6.98
CA GLU A 7 -26.92 2.67 -6.24
C GLU A 7 -27.72 2.32 -4.98
N GLN A 8 -28.21 3.32 -4.23
CA GLN A 8 -29.06 3.09 -3.06
C GLN A 8 -30.39 2.44 -3.44
N ILE A 9 -31.02 2.87 -4.52
CA ILE A 9 -32.25 2.25 -5.04
C ILE A 9 -32.00 0.80 -5.43
N ASN A 10 -30.92 0.51 -6.17
CA ASN A 10 -30.57 -0.86 -6.55
C ASN A 10 -30.21 -1.74 -5.33
N SER A 11 -29.58 -1.18 -4.29
CA SER A 11 -29.25 -1.91 -3.07
C SER A 11 -30.49 -2.25 -2.22
N HIS A 12 -31.51 -1.40 -2.23
CA HIS A 12 -32.78 -1.66 -1.53
C HIS A 12 -33.67 -2.69 -2.26
N LEU A 13 -33.58 -2.75 -3.59
CA LEU A 13 -34.32 -3.75 -4.39
C LEU A 13 -33.70 -5.15 -4.29
N SER A 14 -32.41 -5.27 -3.96
CA SER A 14 -31.67 -6.55 -3.84
C SER A 14 -31.69 -7.19 -2.44
N LYS A 15 -32.52 -6.72 -1.51
CA LYS A 15 -32.62 -7.27 -0.13
C LYS A 15 -33.21 -8.69 -0.04
N SER A 16 -33.60 -9.33 -1.13
CA SER A 16 -33.95 -10.75 -1.16
C SER A 16 -32.75 -11.56 -1.65
N SER A 17 -32.04 -12.25 -0.75
CA SER A 17 -31.13 -13.42 -0.95
C SER A 17 -30.35 -13.53 -2.29
N ALA A 18 -30.13 -12.44 -3.00
CA ALA A 18 -29.39 -12.45 -4.26
C ALA A 18 -27.89 -12.60 -3.99
N SER A 19 -27.26 -13.54 -4.65
CA SER A 19 -25.80 -13.70 -4.67
C SER A 19 -25.15 -12.36 -4.99
N VAL A 20 -24.15 -11.95 -4.18
CA VAL A 20 -23.35 -10.75 -4.47
C VAL A 20 -22.69 -10.97 -5.83
N SER A 21 -23.01 -10.12 -6.80
CA SER A 21 -22.53 -10.18 -8.18
C SER A 21 -22.11 -8.80 -8.67
N GLY A 22 -21.51 -8.71 -9.83
CA GLY A 22 -21.09 -7.46 -10.43
C GLY A 22 -19.58 -7.24 -10.33
N LYS A 23 -19.15 -6.00 -10.11
CA LYS A 23 -17.74 -5.59 -10.11
C LYS A 23 -17.39 -4.87 -8.81
N ILE A 24 -16.21 -5.16 -8.28
CA ILE A 24 -15.58 -4.38 -7.21
C ILE A 24 -14.27 -3.79 -7.74
N ARG A 25 -14.12 -2.47 -7.63
CA ARG A 25 -12.89 -1.75 -7.98
C ARG A 25 -12.07 -1.53 -6.73
N ILE A 26 -10.83 -1.96 -6.76
CA ILE A 26 -9.90 -1.87 -5.65
C ILE A 26 -8.66 -1.12 -6.14
N VAL A 27 -8.20 -0.16 -5.37
CA VAL A 27 -6.93 0.53 -5.62
C VAL A 27 -6.02 0.30 -4.42
N ALA A 28 -4.79 -0.14 -4.65
CA ALA A 28 -3.84 -0.45 -3.60
C ALA A 28 -2.46 0.12 -3.91
N ASP A 29 -1.72 0.49 -2.89
CA ASP A 29 -0.30 0.84 -3.06
C ASP A 29 0.59 -0.41 -3.17
N SER A 30 0.07 -1.56 -2.70
CA SER A 30 0.66 -2.87 -2.91
C SER A 30 -0.38 -3.97 -2.99
N ALA A 31 -0.26 -4.86 -3.97
CA ALA A 31 -1.11 -6.04 -4.05
C ALA A 31 -0.86 -7.02 -2.90
N ILE A 32 0.33 -7.01 -2.31
CA ILE A 32 0.74 -7.97 -1.25
C ILE A 32 -0.21 -7.90 -0.05
N HIS A 33 -0.62 -6.71 0.36
CA HIS A 33 -1.47 -6.49 1.54
C HIS A 33 -2.90 -7.05 1.39
N ILE A 34 -3.34 -7.33 0.17
CA ILE A 34 -4.73 -7.70 -0.12
C ILE A 34 -4.88 -9.10 -0.73
N ILE A 35 -3.77 -9.75 -1.10
CA ILE A 35 -3.82 -11.07 -1.77
C ILE A 35 -4.59 -12.11 -0.97
N GLN A 36 -4.37 -12.20 0.35
CA GLN A 36 -5.06 -13.20 1.18
C GLN A 36 -6.56 -12.89 1.29
N ILE A 37 -6.91 -11.60 1.41
CA ILE A 37 -8.31 -11.16 1.41
C ILE A 37 -8.97 -11.49 0.07
N LEU A 38 -8.30 -11.19 -1.04
CA LEU A 38 -8.79 -11.52 -2.38
C LEU A 38 -8.99 -13.02 -2.57
N LYS A 39 -8.07 -13.85 -2.07
CA LYS A 39 -8.19 -15.31 -2.13
C LYS A 39 -9.45 -15.79 -1.40
N SER A 40 -9.68 -15.29 -0.18
CA SER A 40 -10.87 -15.62 0.62
C SER A 40 -12.15 -15.08 -0.04
N PHE A 41 -12.13 -13.84 -0.51
CA PHE A 41 -13.24 -13.20 -1.20
C PHE A 41 -13.65 -13.95 -2.47
N ARG A 42 -12.69 -14.28 -3.34
CA ARG A 42 -12.94 -15.01 -4.59
C ARG A 42 -13.48 -16.43 -4.37
N LYS A 43 -13.11 -17.07 -3.27
CA LYS A 43 -13.64 -18.39 -2.90
C LYS A 43 -15.14 -18.32 -2.55
N ILE A 44 -15.56 -17.24 -1.88
CA ILE A 44 -16.96 -17.06 -1.41
C ILE A 44 -17.83 -16.45 -2.52
N TYR A 45 -17.28 -15.52 -3.30
CA TYR A 45 -17.99 -14.73 -4.32
C TYR A 45 -17.31 -14.87 -5.70
N PRO A 46 -17.37 -16.06 -6.32
CA PRO A 46 -16.68 -16.33 -7.59
C PRO A 46 -17.20 -15.51 -8.77
N ASP A 47 -18.46 -15.08 -8.72
CA ASP A 47 -19.11 -14.32 -9.79
C ASP A 47 -18.84 -12.81 -9.74
N VAL A 48 -18.18 -12.32 -8.69
CA VAL A 48 -17.79 -10.91 -8.59
C VAL A 48 -16.50 -10.69 -9.37
N MET A 49 -16.53 -9.81 -10.35
CA MET A 49 -15.32 -9.35 -11.02
C MET A 49 -14.53 -8.43 -10.09
N VAL A 50 -13.24 -8.71 -9.91
CA VAL A 50 -12.32 -7.84 -9.18
C VAL A 50 -11.48 -7.07 -10.19
N ASP A 51 -11.54 -5.74 -10.09
CA ASP A 51 -10.67 -4.81 -10.82
C ASP A 51 -9.67 -4.21 -9.83
N LEU A 52 -8.41 -4.60 -9.95
CA LEU A 52 -7.33 -4.16 -9.05
C LEU A 52 -6.37 -3.24 -9.80
N THR A 53 -6.28 -2.01 -9.35
CA THR A 53 -5.33 -1.01 -9.85
C THR A 53 -4.27 -0.73 -8.77
N ILE A 54 -3.03 -0.55 -9.21
CA ILE A 54 -1.92 -0.18 -8.31
C ILE A 54 -1.60 1.31 -8.49
N GLY A 55 -1.47 2.00 -7.35
CA GLY A 55 -1.10 3.42 -7.28
C GLY A 55 -0.26 3.71 -6.05
N ASN A 56 0.08 4.96 -5.79
CA ASN A 56 0.66 5.37 -4.51
C ASN A 56 -0.43 5.76 -3.51
N SER A 57 -0.06 5.95 -2.25
CA SER A 57 -1.02 6.21 -1.16
C SER A 57 -1.93 7.43 -1.42
N ARG A 58 -1.40 8.47 -2.08
CA ARG A 58 -2.18 9.66 -2.47
C ARG A 58 -3.20 9.33 -3.56
N GLU A 59 -2.80 8.59 -4.58
CA GLU A 59 -3.69 8.16 -5.68
C GLU A 59 -4.80 7.25 -5.17
N VAL A 60 -4.48 6.31 -4.28
CA VAL A 60 -5.46 5.44 -3.63
C VAL A 60 -6.50 6.25 -2.87
N THR A 61 -6.07 7.18 -2.02
CA THR A 61 -6.98 8.04 -1.23
C THR A 61 -7.88 8.87 -2.12
N ASN A 62 -7.33 9.45 -3.19
CA ASN A 62 -8.11 10.22 -4.16
C ASN A 62 -9.13 9.35 -4.90
N ALA A 63 -8.75 8.15 -5.32
CA ALA A 63 -9.65 7.24 -6.02
C ALA A 63 -10.88 6.86 -5.17
N ILE A 64 -10.70 6.66 -3.86
CA ILE A 64 -11.80 6.39 -2.94
C ILE A 64 -12.72 7.62 -2.81
N ARG A 65 -12.16 8.81 -2.59
CA ARG A 65 -12.93 10.05 -2.44
C ARG A 65 -13.67 10.47 -3.71
N ASN A 66 -13.10 10.17 -4.87
CA ASN A 66 -13.71 10.45 -6.18
C ASN A 66 -14.69 9.38 -6.64
N TYR A 67 -14.97 8.33 -5.85
CA TYR A 67 -15.81 7.19 -6.24
C TYR A 67 -15.25 6.36 -7.41
N ASP A 68 -13.96 6.45 -7.69
CA ASP A 68 -13.29 5.67 -8.72
C ASP A 68 -13.03 4.22 -8.28
N ALA A 69 -13.01 3.97 -6.95
CA ALA A 69 -12.89 2.64 -6.36
C ALA A 69 -13.77 2.47 -5.12
N GLU A 70 -14.10 1.22 -4.81
CA GLU A 70 -14.87 0.83 -3.63
C GLU A 70 -13.99 0.62 -2.40
N ILE A 71 -12.79 0.06 -2.60
CA ILE A 71 -11.84 -0.29 -1.56
C ILE A 71 -10.47 0.31 -1.90
N GLY A 72 -9.86 0.96 -0.93
CA GLY A 72 -8.47 1.41 -0.95
C GLY A 72 -7.62 0.60 0.02
N VAL A 73 -6.35 0.33 -0.33
CA VAL A 73 -5.38 -0.27 0.59
C VAL A 73 -4.05 0.47 0.48
N ILE A 74 -3.55 0.95 1.61
CA ILE A 74 -2.31 1.73 1.69
C ILE A 74 -1.51 1.39 2.93
N GLY A 75 -0.21 1.67 2.89
CA GLY A 75 0.72 1.50 4.01
C GLY A 75 0.74 2.70 4.98
N SER A 76 -0.37 3.43 5.15
CA SER A 76 -0.45 4.59 6.04
C SER A 76 -1.78 4.65 6.79
N PRO A 77 -1.82 5.28 7.97
CA PRO A 77 -3.09 5.66 8.57
C PRO A 77 -3.77 6.72 7.67
N VAL A 78 -5.10 6.69 7.63
CA VAL A 78 -5.92 7.68 6.93
C VAL A 78 -6.87 8.32 7.90
N GLU A 79 -6.96 9.65 7.82
CA GLU A 79 -7.88 10.42 8.63
C GLU A 79 -8.93 11.10 7.75
N GLY A 80 -10.12 11.21 8.30
CA GLY A 80 -11.22 11.91 7.69
C GLY A 80 -12.57 11.32 8.10
N PRO A 81 -13.59 12.17 8.37
CA PRO A 81 -14.92 11.70 8.77
C PRO A 81 -15.67 10.97 7.64
N ASP A 82 -15.21 11.15 6.41
CA ASP A 82 -15.74 10.55 5.19
C ASP A 82 -15.26 9.10 4.97
N LEU A 83 -14.16 8.70 5.64
CA LEU A 83 -13.54 7.40 5.46
C LEU A 83 -13.69 6.52 6.70
N GLN A 84 -13.86 5.24 6.48
CA GLN A 84 -13.67 4.20 7.49
C GLN A 84 -12.48 3.34 7.13
N THR A 85 -11.78 2.88 8.16
CA THR A 85 -10.53 2.15 8.01
C THR A 85 -10.53 0.86 8.81
N VAL A 86 -9.79 -0.13 8.31
CA VAL A 86 -9.48 -1.39 9.00
C VAL A 86 -7.98 -1.58 8.92
N THR A 87 -7.31 -1.69 10.07
CA THR A 87 -5.88 -2.00 10.12
C THR A 87 -5.66 -3.46 9.72
N LEU A 88 -4.82 -3.70 8.73
CA LEU A 88 -4.45 -5.04 8.26
C LEU A 88 -3.18 -5.56 8.94
N GLY A 89 -2.28 -4.66 9.32
CA GLY A 89 -1.03 -4.97 9.99
C GLY A 89 -0.13 -3.76 10.14
N THR A 90 1.04 -3.98 10.75
CA THR A 90 2.10 -2.99 10.88
C THR A 90 3.43 -3.59 10.46
N SER A 91 4.32 -2.81 9.89
CA SER A 91 5.66 -3.24 9.54
C SER A 91 6.64 -2.06 9.52
N LYS A 92 7.94 -2.36 9.67
CA LYS A 92 9.00 -1.36 9.62
C LYS A 92 9.44 -1.09 8.18
N ILE A 93 9.95 0.12 7.93
CA ILE A 93 10.64 0.41 6.68
C ILE A 93 12.03 -0.25 6.72
N LYS A 94 12.40 -0.88 5.62
CA LYS A 94 13.71 -1.48 5.40
C LYS A 94 14.40 -0.83 4.21
N ALA A 95 15.71 -0.75 4.27
CA ALA A 95 16.49 -0.51 3.07
C ALA A 95 16.68 -1.81 2.29
N ILE A 96 16.65 -1.73 0.98
CA ILE A 96 17.01 -2.83 0.08
C ILE A 96 18.20 -2.41 -0.79
N ALA A 97 19.11 -3.34 -1.00
CA ALA A 97 20.28 -3.13 -1.84
C ALA A 97 20.62 -4.42 -2.61
N SER A 98 21.36 -4.30 -3.70
CA SER A 98 21.96 -5.47 -4.34
C SER A 98 22.96 -6.13 -3.39
N LYS A 99 22.99 -7.46 -3.36
CA LYS A 99 24.00 -8.23 -2.58
C LYS A 99 25.45 -7.86 -2.91
N LYS A 100 25.69 -7.31 -4.10
CA LYS A 100 27.00 -6.87 -4.55
C LYS A 100 27.31 -5.43 -4.19
N PHE A 101 26.33 -4.70 -3.65
CA PHE A 101 26.48 -3.26 -3.37
C PHE A 101 27.39 -2.98 -2.18
N PHE A 102 27.36 -3.85 -1.17
CA PHE A 102 28.18 -3.74 0.02
C PHE A 102 29.18 -4.91 0.14
N SER A 103 30.38 -4.60 0.62
CA SER A 103 31.39 -5.62 0.96
C SER A 103 32.23 -5.16 2.17
N PRO A 104 31.98 -5.68 3.38
CA PRO A 104 30.94 -6.62 3.79
C PRO A 104 29.54 -5.97 3.80
N ILE A 105 28.49 -6.80 3.81
CA ILE A 105 27.09 -6.34 3.95
C ILE A 105 26.89 -5.91 5.41
N PRO A 106 26.46 -4.65 5.68
CA PRO A 106 26.18 -4.20 7.04
C PRO A 106 24.87 -4.82 7.57
N ASN A 107 24.71 -4.93 8.88
CA ASN A 107 23.46 -5.39 9.50
C ASN A 107 22.38 -4.30 9.48
N SER A 108 22.77 -3.05 9.60
CA SER A 108 21.88 -1.88 9.62
C SER A 108 22.55 -0.66 9.01
N LEU A 109 21.75 0.33 8.64
CA LEU A 109 22.18 1.63 8.14
C LEU A 109 21.61 2.73 9.04
N SER A 110 22.46 3.62 9.49
CA SER A 110 22.01 4.88 10.11
C SER A 110 21.60 5.89 9.03
N PHE A 111 20.85 6.94 9.40
CA PHE A 111 20.57 8.05 8.49
C PHE A 111 21.82 8.78 8.01
N GLN A 112 22.88 8.80 8.83
CA GLN A 112 24.18 9.36 8.43
C GLN A 112 24.87 8.51 7.36
N ASP A 113 24.67 7.19 7.39
CA ASP A 113 25.18 6.29 6.34
C ASP A 113 24.36 6.48 5.07
N LEU A 114 23.02 6.52 5.17
CA LEU A 114 22.13 6.75 4.04
C LEU A 114 22.47 8.03 3.28
N ARG A 115 22.78 9.12 3.97
CA ARG A 115 23.16 10.40 3.37
C ARG A 115 24.36 10.31 2.40
N LYS A 116 25.21 9.29 2.58
CA LYS A 116 26.44 9.10 1.78
C LYS A 116 26.26 8.15 0.62
N LEU A 117 25.09 7.49 0.53
CA LEU A 117 24.81 6.46 -0.46
C LEU A 117 23.98 7.03 -1.63
N PRO A 118 24.08 6.45 -2.83
CA PRO A 118 23.15 6.74 -3.92
C PRO A 118 21.77 6.18 -3.57
N LEU A 119 20.83 7.06 -3.21
CA LEU A 119 19.50 6.68 -2.81
C LEU A 119 18.54 6.67 -4.02
N ILE A 120 17.65 5.69 -4.06
CA ILE A 120 16.59 5.57 -5.05
C ILE A 120 15.26 5.73 -4.32
N PHE A 121 14.55 6.81 -4.62
CA PHE A 121 13.27 7.10 -3.99
C PHE A 121 12.10 6.78 -4.92
N ARG A 122 11.00 6.37 -4.30
CA ARG A 122 9.69 6.37 -4.93
C ARG A 122 9.26 7.82 -5.24
N GLU A 123 8.28 7.93 -6.12
CA GLU A 123 7.61 9.17 -6.50
C GLU A 123 7.00 9.91 -5.29
N ASN A 124 6.71 11.19 -5.46
CA ASN A 124 5.93 11.97 -4.49
C ASN A 124 4.53 11.38 -4.31
N GLY A 125 4.08 11.27 -3.04
CA GLY A 125 2.83 10.59 -2.67
C GLY A 125 3.01 9.14 -2.24
N SER A 126 4.25 8.61 -2.29
CA SER A 126 4.61 7.36 -1.65
C SER A 126 4.80 7.58 -0.15
N HIS A 127 3.97 6.96 0.67
CA HIS A 127 4.06 7.10 2.13
C HIS A 127 5.39 6.60 2.69
N THR A 128 5.96 5.50 2.15
CA THR A 128 7.29 5.02 2.54
C THR A 128 8.37 6.09 2.38
N ARG A 129 8.33 6.83 1.25
CA ARG A 129 9.23 7.98 1.03
C ARG A 129 8.98 9.09 2.03
N GLU A 130 7.72 9.48 2.21
CA GLU A 130 7.35 10.59 3.11
C GLU A 130 7.77 10.30 4.55
N THR A 131 7.51 9.09 5.05
CA THR A 131 7.92 8.66 6.39
C THR A 131 9.44 8.66 6.55
N LEU A 132 10.17 8.07 5.60
CA LEU A 132 11.63 8.03 5.65
C LEU A 132 12.24 9.44 5.68
N VAL A 133 11.76 10.34 4.83
CA VAL A 133 12.27 11.72 4.74
C VAL A 133 11.92 12.50 5.99
N SER A 134 10.71 12.36 6.54
CA SER A 134 10.29 13.00 7.79
C SER A 134 11.18 12.59 8.97
N GLU A 135 11.40 11.29 9.14
CA GLU A 135 12.27 10.74 10.20
C GLU A 135 13.73 11.26 10.09
N ALA A 136 14.24 11.35 8.87
CA ALA A 136 15.58 11.91 8.64
C ALA A 136 15.65 13.39 9.02
N LEU A 137 14.61 14.17 8.65
CA LEU A 137 14.53 15.60 8.97
C LEU A 137 14.41 15.85 10.49
N GLU A 138 13.68 15.03 11.23
CA GLU A 138 13.65 15.09 12.70
C GLU A 138 15.03 14.90 13.33
N LYS A 139 15.88 14.09 12.71
CA LYS A 139 17.29 13.91 13.08
C LYS A 139 18.21 14.97 12.47
N LYS A 140 17.66 16.01 11.81
CA LYS A 140 18.39 17.07 11.10
C LYS A 140 19.31 16.54 9.99
N ILE A 141 18.88 15.48 9.32
CA ILE A 141 19.57 14.86 8.20
C ILE A 141 18.70 15.02 6.95
N GLU A 142 19.26 15.64 5.94
CA GLU A 142 18.63 15.74 4.63
C GLU A 142 19.06 14.56 3.76
N LEU A 143 18.10 13.82 3.23
CA LEU A 143 18.30 12.73 2.28
C LEU A 143 17.93 13.22 0.89
N SER A 144 18.82 13.02 -0.07
CA SER A 144 18.59 13.38 -1.47
C SER A 144 18.72 12.15 -2.37
N PRO A 145 17.73 11.84 -3.21
CA PRO A 145 17.84 10.72 -4.15
C PRO A 145 18.73 11.09 -5.33
N VAL A 146 19.43 10.09 -5.87
CA VAL A 146 20.10 10.18 -7.18
C VAL A 146 19.16 9.71 -8.30
N ILE A 147 18.16 8.89 -7.97
CA ILE A 147 17.09 8.43 -8.89
C ILE A 147 15.76 8.57 -8.18
N GLU A 148 14.77 9.11 -8.88
CA GLU A 148 13.38 9.05 -8.50
C GLU A 148 12.63 8.18 -9.51
N VAL A 149 11.79 7.25 -9.03
CA VAL A 149 11.12 6.28 -9.86
C VAL A 149 9.67 6.07 -9.44
N THR A 150 8.79 5.92 -10.42
CA THR A 150 7.38 5.60 -10.17
C THR A 150 7.19 4.08 -10.14
N GLY A 151 6.55 3.61 -9.08
CA GLY A 151 6.19 2.20 -8.91
C GLY A 151 7.29 1.37 -8.24
N ARG A 152 6.83 0.35 -7.52
CA ARG A 152 7.71 -0.53 -6.72
C ARG A 152 8.53 -1.49 -7.57
N GLU A 153 7.96 -2.01 -8.65
CA GLU A 153 8.65 -2.94 -9.55
C GLU A 153 9.91 -2.30 -10.13
N ALA A 154 9.79 -1.06 -10.63
CA ALA A 154 10.92 -0.31 -11.16
C ALA A 154 11.97 -0.02 -10.08
N LEU A 155 11.55 0.34 -8.85
CA LEU A 155 12.47 0.49 -7.71
C LEU A 155 13.28 -0.78 -7.48
N HIS A 156 12.61 -1.94 -7.40
CA HIS A 156 13.26 -3.23 -7.17
C HIS A 156 14.29 -3.56 -8.26
N GLU A 157 13.96 -3.36 -9.51
CA GLU A 157 14.87 -3.64 -10.62
C GLU A 157 16.10 -2.71 -10.64
N LEU A 158 15.92 -1.41 -10.36
CA LEU A 158 17.04 -0.47 -10.27
C LEU A 158 17.99 -0.88 -9.14
N VAL A 159 17.44 -1.22 -7.96
CA VAL A 159 18.23 -1.67 -6.81
C VAL A 159 18.92 -3.01 -7.09
N ALA A 160 18.22 -3.98 -7.66
CA ALA A 160 18.78 -5.31 -7.98
C ALA A 160 19.95 -5.23 -8.97
N ASN A 161 19.94 -4.23 -9.85
CA ASN A 161 21.02 -3.95 -10.78
C ASN A 161 22.15 -3.08 -10.18
N GLY A 162 22.08 -2.77 -8.87
CA GLY A 162 23.17 -2.11 -8.15
C GLY A 162 23.26 -0.59 -8.33
N LEU A 163 22.17 0.07 -8.81
CA LEU A 163 22.18 1.51 -9.04
C LEU A 163 22.10 2.33 -7.73
N GLY A 164 21.74 1.69 -6.62
CA GLY A 164 21.67 2.36 -5.31
C GLY A 164 20.89 1.58 -4.28
N VAL A 165 20.49 2.28 -3.22
CA VAL A 165 19.73 1.77 -2.08
C VAL A 165 18.29 2.29 -2.19
N GLY A 166 17.31 1.39 -2.15
CA GLY A 166 15.90 1.69 -2.15
C GLY A 166 15.24 1.40 -0.80
N PHE A 167 13.96 1.75 -0.65
CA PHE A 167 13.22 1.62 0.60
C PHE A 167 11.85 1.00 0.36
N VAL A 168 11.48 0.04 1.22
CA VAL A 168 10.20 -0.66 1.16
C VAL A 168 9.69 -0.97 2.56
N SER A 169 8.39 -1.21 2.71
CA SER A 169 7.83 -1.83 3.91
C SER A 169 8.34 -3.27 4.04
N TYR A 170 8.63 -3.74 5.25
CA TYR A 170 9.06 -5.12 5.49
C TYR A 170 8.04 -6.14 4.95
N ALA A 171 6.75 -5.85 5.08
CA ALA A 171 5.69 -6.69 4.55
C ALA A 171 5.74 -6.86 3.02
N GLU A 172 6.42 -5.97 2.32
CA GLU A 172 6.53 -5.93 0.85
C GLU A 172 7.83 -6.49 0.31
N ILE A 173 8.74 -6.93 1.20
CA ILE A 173 9.99 -7.58 0.80
C ILE A 173 9.66 -8.93 0.18
N GLY A 174 9.88 -9.05 -1.11
CA GLY A 174 9.80 -10.31 -1.83
C GLY A 174 11.03 -11.20 -1.60
N GLN A 175 11.02 -12.37 -2.23
CA GLN A 175 12.15 -13.31 -2.20
C GLN A 175 13.06 -13.15 -3.43
N ASP A 176 13.53 -11.92 -3.70
CA ASP A 176 14.49 -11.73 -4.79
C ASP A 176 15.90 -12.11 -4.32
N PRO A 177 16.51 -13.16 -4.88
CA PRO A 177 17.85 -13.63 -4.47
C PRO A 177 18.97 -12.63 -4.78
N ARG A 178 18.72 -11.62 -5.61
CA ARG A 178 19.69 -10.56 -5.94
C ARG A 178 19.81 -9.51 -4.85
N LEU A 179 18.78 -9.40 -3.99
CA LEU A 179 18.65 -8.36 -3.00
C LEU A 179 19.04 -8.83 -1.59
N VAL A 180 19.44 -7.86 -0.79
CA VAL A 180 19.55 -7.96 0.66
C VAL A 180 18.70 -6.84 1.27
N ASN A 181 18.03 -7.14 2.39
CA ASN A 181 17.32 -6.14 3.18
C ASN A 181 18.16 -5.79 4.42
N LEU A 182 18.15 -4.51 4.77
CA LEU A 182 18.94 -3.95 5.85
C LEU A 182 18.02 -3.18 6.79
N ASP A 183 18.30 -3.28 8.08
CA ASP A 183 17.63 -2.44 9.06
C ASP A 183 18.03 -0.98 8.89
N ILE A 184 17.08 -0.08 9.17
CA ILE A 184 17.34 1.36 9.26
C ILE A 184 17.01 1.77 10.68
N ASP A 185 17.83 2.65 11.25
CA ASP A 185 17.53 3.25 12.54
C ASP A 185 16.46 4.36 12.39
N THR A 186 15.24 3.95 12.08
CA THR A 186 14.05 4.80 11.92
C THR A 186 13.34 5.09 13.24
N GLY A 187 13.93 4.71 14.38
CA GLY A 187 13.23 4.87 15.65
C GLY A 187 11.96 4.01 15.71
N ASN A 188 10.81 4.68 15.89
CA ASN A 188 9.50 4.03 15.99
C ASN A 188 8.65 4.16 14.72
N ALA A 189 9.23 4.57 13.58
CA ALA A 189 8.47 4.71 12.34
C ALA A 189 7.99 3.36 11.83
N GLU A 190 6.70 3.14 11.94
CA GLU A 190 6.03 1.95 11.45
C GLU A 190 5.09 2.30 10.31
N MET A 191 5.05 1.43 9.32
CA MET A 191 4.06 1.46 8.26
C MET A 191 2.82 0.71 8.74
N THR A 192 1.67 1.37 8.73
CA THR A 192 0.39 0.73 9.10
C THR A 192 -0.40 0.44 7.84
N GLU A 193 -0.47 -0.81 7.47
CA GLU A 193 -1.29 -1.26 6.33
C GLU A 193 -2.76 -1.08 6.69
N THR A 194 -3.44 -0.27 5.91
CA THR A 194 -4.82 0.16 6.17
C THR A 194 -5.69 -0.10 4.95
N LEU A 195 -6.78 -0.83 5.15
CA LEU A 195 -7.89 -0.90 4.21
C LEU A 195 -8.85 0.25 4.51
N MET A 196 -9.30 0.97 3.47
CA MET A 196 -10.23 2.09 3.60
C MET A 196 -11.39 1.99 2.63
N TYR A 197 -12.49 2.64 2.99
CA TYR A 197 -13.68 2.81 2.14
C TYR A 197 -14.49 4.03 2.60
N LEU A 198 -15.37 4.55 1.73
CA LEU A 198 -16.25 5.65 2.10
C LEU A 198 -17.30 5.21 3.13
N THR A 199 -17.45 5.96 4.21
CA THR A 199 -18.45 5.72 5.26
C THR A 199 -19.85 5.61 4.68
N ALA A 200 -20.21 6.49 3.73
CA ALA A 200 -21.51 6.50 3.06
C ALA A 200 -21.80 5.24 2.23
N ARG A 201 -20.76 4.47 1.87
CA ARG A 201 -20.87 3.28 1.02
C ARG A 201 -20.76 1.95 1.78
N LYS A 202 -20.70 1.98 3.11
CA LYS A 202 -20.55 0.77 3.95
C LYS A 202 -21.62 -0.30 3.65
N GLU A 203 -22.84 0.11 3.35
CA GLU A 203 -23.99 -0.78 3.14
C GLU A 203 -24.08 -1.33 1.70
N VAL A 204 -23.21 -0.89 0.79
CA VAL A 204 -23.14 -1.45 -0.57
C VAL A 204 -22.80 -2.94 -0.49
N PRO A 205 -23.62 -3.85 -1.08
CA PRO A 205 -23.49 -5.29 -0.87
C PRO A 205 -22.10 -5.85 -1.16
N VAL A 206 -21.45 -5.41 -2.24
CA VAL A 206 -20.11 -5.90 -2.60
C VAL A 206 -19.02 -5.39 -1.65
N ILE A 207 -19.13 -4.16 -1.14
CA ILE A 207 -18.21 -3.61 -0.13
C ILE A 207 -18.36 -4.40 1.17
N ARG A 208 -19.58 -4.57 1.66
CA ARG A 208 -19.84 -5.35 2.87
C ARG A 208 -19.36 -6.80 2.75
N ALA A 209 -19.54 -7.43 1.60
CA ALA A 209 -19.02 -8.76 1.33
C ALA A 209 -17.48 -8.81 1.38
N PHE A 210 -16.82 -7.80 0.82
CA PHE A 210 -15.37 -7.70 0.85
C PHE A 210 -14.83 -7.48 2.26
N LEU A 211 -15.43 -6.58 3.03
CA LEU A 211 -15.07 -6.33 4.43
C LEU A 211 -15.20 -7.59 5.29
N LYS A 212 -16.29 -8.37 5.10
CA LYS A 212 -16.46 -9.65 5.78
C LYS A 212 -15.35 -10.67 5.43
N ALA A 213 -14.86 -10.65 4.21
CA ALA A 213 -13.73 -11.49 3.82
C ALA A 213 -12.40 -11.00 4.44
N ALA A 214 -12.26 -9.69 4.70
CA ALA A 214 -11.09 -9.10 5.34
C ALA A 214 -11.02 -9.40 6.86
N GLU A 215 -12.14 -9.67 7.53
CA GLU A 215 -12.17 -10.07 8.95
C GLU A 215 -11.63 -11.49 9.20
N LYS A 216 -11.55 -12.33 8.17
CA LYS A 216 -11.12 -13.75 8.23
C LYS A 216 -10.25 -14.07 7.02
N PRO A 217 -9.07 -13.45 6.88
CA PRO A 217 -8.19 -13.66 5.74
C PRO A 217 -7.52 -15.05 5.74
#